data_327099a2c570e3af2d9c895da01f4ec1
#
_entry.id   327099a2c570e3af2d9c895da01f4ec1
#
_cell.length_a   1.000
_cell.length_b   1.000
_cell.length_c   1.000
_cell.angle_alpha   90.00
_cell.angle_beta   90.00
_cell.angle_gamma   90.00
#
_symmetry.space_group_name_H-M   'P 1'
#
loop_
_entity.id
_entity.type
_entity.pdbx_description
1 polymer ?
#
loop_
_entity_poly.entity_id
_entity_poly.type
_entity_poly.pdbx_seq_one_letter_code
_entity_poly.pdbx_strand_id
1 'polypeptide(L)'
;MKKGLMILAHGSKVDETDQIMTKYLEAVSASVNYDRVEKAYLQMMLPSVEMAFEKFHDMNVTELTILPFFIFNGNHIKIDIPEKLEEMTKLYPKVTIRLLENIGFDKKMADLIIERVAI
;
A
#
# COMPACT_ATOMS: atom_id res chain seq x y z
N MET A 1 -7.57 -20.24 1.04
CA MET A 1 -7.08 -19.02 1.69
C MET A 1 -7.21 -17.85 0.74
N LYS A 2 -7.75 -16.74 1.21
CA LYS A 2 -7.85 -15.54 0.39
C LYS A 2 -6.63 -14.65 0.60
N LYS A 3 -6.13 -14.11 -0.50
CA LYS A 3 -4.94 -13.26 -0.51
C LYS A 3 -5.32 -11.84 -0.85
N GLY A 4 -4.86 -10.90 -0.02
CA GLY A 4 -5.05 -9.47 -0.23
C GLY A 4 -3.75 -8.75 -0.50
N LEU A 5 -3.84 -7.67 -1.25
CA LEU A 5 -2.74 -6.75 -1.48
C LEU A 5 -3.16 -5.35 -1.06
N MET A 6 -2.39 -4.75 -0.17
CA MET A 6 -2.58 -3.36 0.23
C MET A 6 -1.46 -2.52 -0.37
N ILE A 7 -1.82 -1.51 -1.15
CA ILE A 7 -0.88 -0.50 -1.62
C ILE A 7 -0.98 0.68 -0.63
N LEU A 8 0.07 0.87 0.14
CA LEU A 8 0.08 1.81 1.26
C LEU A 8 0.86 3.06 0.90
N ALA A 9 0.18 4.20 0.86
CA ALA A 9 0.80 5.49 0.62
C ALA A 9 0.82 6.33 1.89
N HIS A 10 1.61 7.38 1.87
CA HIS A 10 1.74 8.28 3.02
C HIS A 10 0.45 9.06 3.28
N GLY A 11 -0.14 9.60 2.23
CA GLY A 11 -1.28 10.49 2.32
C GLY A 11 -0.87 11.94 2.11
N SER A 12 -1.82 12.76 1.75
CA SER A 12 -1.60 14.19 1.55
C SER A 12 -2.91 14.95 1.74
N LYS A 13 -2.84 16.28 1.73
CA LYS A 13 -4.03 17.14 1.80
C LYS A 13 -4.62 17.43 0.43
N VAL A 14 -4.04 16.90 -0.64
CA VAL A 14 -4.42 17.19 -2.02
C VAL A 14 -5.30 16.08 -2.55
N ASP A 15 -6.50 16.42 -3.03
CA ASP A 15 -7.47 15.46 -3.57
C ASP A 15 -6.91 14.65 -4.74
N GLU A 16 -6.04 15.25 -5.54
CA GLU A 16 -5.42 14.58 -6.68
C GLU A 16 -4.65 13.33 -6.28
N THR A 17 -4.13 13.28 -5.06
CA THR A 17 -3.43 12.11 -4.54
C THR A 17 -4.30 10.87 -4.62
N ASP A 18 -5.55 10.97 -4.20
CA ASP A 18 -6.46 9.84 -4.22
C ASP A 18 -6.84 9.44 -5.65
N GLN A 19 -6.96 10.40 -6.54
CA GLN A 19 -7.25 10.13 -7.95
C GLN A 19 -6.11 9.34 -8.59
N ILE A 20 -4.86 9.72 -8.32
CA ILE A 20 -3.68 9.02 -8.84
C ILE A 20 -3.59 7.62 -8.24
N MET A 21 -3.79 7.49 -6.93
CA MET A 21 -3.77 6.19 -6.25
C MET A 21 -4.83 5.25 -6.82
N THR A 22 -6.01 5.76 -7.10
CA THR A 22 -7.08 4.96 -7.68
C THR A 22 -6.70 4.42 -9.06
N LYS A 23 -6.03 5.23 -9.88
CA LYS A 23 -5.56 4.78 -11.20
C LYS A 23 -4.52 3.67 -11.08
N TYR A 24 -3.59 3.80 -10.14
CA TYR A 24 -2.62 2.73 -9.88
C TYR A 24 -3.31 1.47 -9.38
N LEU A 25 -4.24 1.64 -8.46
CA LEU A 25 -4.99 0.51 -7.90
C LEU A 25 -5.71 -0.27 -9.00
N GLU A 26 -6.39 0.41 -9.89
CA GLU A 26 -7.12 -0.22 -10.99
C GLU A 26 -6.17 -0.97 -11.93
N ALA A 27 -5.06 -0.34 -12.32
CA ALA A 27 -4.09 -0.94 -13.22
C ALA A 27 -3.44 -2.18 -12.59
N VAL A 28 -3.06 -2.09 -11.32
CA VAL A 28 -2.44 -3.21 -10.60
C VAL A 28 -3.45 -4.33 -10.42
N SER A 29 -4.67 -4.03 -10.00
CA SER A 29 -5.72 -5.04 -9.77
C SER A 29 -5.98 -5.89 -11.01
N ALA A 30 -5.89 -5.29 -12.20
CA ALA A 30 -6.12 -6.01 -13.45
C ALA A 30 -5.00 -7.00 -13.80
N SER A 31 -3.83 -6.87 -13.18
CA SER A 31 -2.62 -7.60 -13.61
C SER A 31 -2.04 -8.53 -12.55
N VAL A 32 -2.47 -8.45 -11.30
CA VAL A 32 -1.92 -9.27 -10.21
C VAL A 32 -2.87 -10.39 -9.84
N ASN A 33 -2.31 -11.44 -9.24
CA ASN A 33 -3.07 -12.61 -8.82
C ASN A 33 -3.36 -12.55 -7.31
N TYR A 34 -4.18 -11.58 -6.91
CA TYR A 34 -4.68 -11.43 -5.55
C TYR A 34 -6.21 -11.44 -5.59
N ASP A 35 -6.82 -11.97 -4.54
CA ASP A 35 -8.28 -12.00 -4.46
C ASP A 35 -8.87 -10.60 -4.26
N ARG A 36 -8.10 -9.72 -3.60
CA ARG A 36 -8.52 -8.33 -3.38
C ARG A 36 -7.31 -7.42 -3.33
N VAL A 37 -7.41 -6.26 -3.98
CA VAL A 37 -6.40 -5.20 -3.93
C VAL A 37 -7.08 -3.93 -3.41
N GLU A 38 -6.50 -3.33 -2.38
CA GLU A 38 -7.02 -2.10 -1.77
C GLU A 38 -5.90 -1.10 -1.56
N LYS A 39 -6.25 0.18 -1.54
CA LYS A 39 -5.33 1.24 -1.16
C LYS A 39 -5.54 1.60 0.30
N ALA A 40 -4.51 2.14 0.94
CA ALA A 40 -4.60 2.70 2.27
C ALA A 40 -3.61 3.84 2.43
N TYR A 41 -3.87 4.71 3.38
CA TYR A 41 -3.03 5.86 3.67
C TYR A 41 -2.62 5.86 5.13
N LEU A 42 -1.38 6.24 5.38
CA LEU A 42 -0.85 6.33 6.75
C LEU A 42 -1.50 7.47 7.53
N GLN A 43 -1.84 8.56 6.85
CA GLN A 43 -2.42 9.73 7.48
C GLN A 43 -3.18 10.61 6.47
N MET A 44 -3.96 11.55 6.97
CA MET A 44 -4.62 12.63 6.23
C MET A 44 -5.73 12.22 5.27
N MET A 45 -5.79 10.98 4.86
CA MET A 45 -6.73 10.51 3.85
C MET A 45 -7.35 9.18 4.24
N LEU A 46 -8.51 8.90 3.67
CA LEU A 46 -9.20 7.62 3.83
C LEU A 46 -9.12 6.82 2.53
N PRO A 47 -9.07 5.48 2.59
CA PRO A 47 -9.13 4.70 3.81
C PRO A 47 -7.82 4.73 4.59
N SER A 48 -7.93 4.71 5.91
CA SER A 48 -6.79 4.52 6.80
C SER A 48 -6.32 3.07 6.76
N VAL A 49 -5.17 2.79 7.36
CA VAL A 49 -4.69 1.42 7.50
C VAL A 49 -5.72 0.58 8.26
N GLU A 50 -6.27 1.12 9.34
CA GLU A 50 -7.28 0.43 10.16
C GLU A 50 -8.53 0.08 9.35
N MET A 51 -9.03 1.02 8.57
CA MET A 51 -10.19 0.78 7.71
C MET A 51 -9.93 -0.28 6.65
N ALA A 52 -8.74 -0.27 6.06
CA ALA A 52 -8.36 -1.25 5.06
C ALA A 52 -8.28 -2.65 5.67
N PHE A 53 -7.68 -2.78 6.86
CA PHE A 53 -7.63 -4.07 7.57
C PHE A 53 -9.02 -4.60 7.88
N GLU A 54 -9.93 -3.75 8.36
CA GLU A 54 -11.31 -4.15 8.61
C GLU A 54 -11.96 -4.68 7.34
N LYS A 55 -11.77 -4.01 6.23
CA LYS A 55 -12.33 -4.42 4.95
C LYS A 55 -11.78 -5.77 4.50
N PHE A 56 -10.46 -5.96 4.59
CA PHE A 56 -9.85 -7.25 4.26
C PHE A 56 -10.38 -8.35 5.18
N HIS A 57 -10.49 -8.07 6.47
CA HIS A 57 -11.02 -9.04 7.44
C HIS A 57 -12.46 -9.44 7.10
N ASP A 58 -13.31 -8.48 6.77
CA ASP A 58 -14.72 -8.73 6.41
C ASP A 58 -14.85 -9.55 5.13
N MET A 59 -13.82 -9.53 4.29
CA MET A 59 -13.75 -10.31 3.06
C MET A 59 -13.06 -11.65 3.23
N ASN A 60 -12.72 -12.02 4.46
CA ASN A 60 -12.06 -13.27 4.80
C ASN A 60 -10.65 -13.42 4.23
N VAL A 61 -9.95 -12.30 4.03
CA VAL A 61 -8.54 -12.31 3.67
C VAL A 61 -7.72 -12.81 4.86
N THR A 62 -6.88 -13.82 4.65
CA THR A 62 -6.03 -14.39 5.68
C THR A 62 -4.54 -14.19 5.42
N GLU A 63 -4.16 -13.87 4.19
CA GLU A 63 -2.79 -13.54 3.83
C GLU A 63 -2.78 -12.15 3.20
N LEU A 64 -2.15 -11.21 3.85
CA LEU A 64 -2.11 -9.81 3.40
C LEU A 64 -0.69 -9.40 3.08
N THR A 65 -0.46 -9.04 1.83
CA THR A 65 0.80 -8.45 1.38
C THR A 65 0.64 -6.93 1.37
N ILE A 66 1.60 -6.22 1.92
CA ILE A 66 1.58 -4.75 1.98
C ILE A 66 2.78 -4.21 1.23
N LEU A 67 2.52 -3.38 0.23
CA LEU A 67 3.55 -2.66 -0.50
C LEU A 67 3.53 -1.19 -0.10
N PRO A 68 4.56 -0.71 0.60
CA PRO A 68 4.70 0.72 0.85
C PRO A 68 5.03 1.44 -0.47
N PHE A 69 4.12 2.30 -0.90
CA PHE A 69 4.22 2.95 -2.20
C PHE A 69 4.89 4.31 -2.07
N PHE A 70 6.20 4.29 -1.86
CA PHE A 70 7.03 5.50 -1.88
C PHE A 70 8.47 5.15 -2.21
N ILE A 71 9.17 6.15 -2.74
CA ILE A 71 10.57 5.99 -3.18
C ILE A 71 11.52 6.11 -2.00
N PHE A 72 11.25 7.05 -1.10
CA PHE A 72 12.10 7.34 0.03
C PHE A 72 11.46 6.94 1.35
N ASN A 73 12.24 6.32 2.23
CA ASN A 73 11.84 6.08 3.61
C ASN A 73 12.40 7.18 4.49
N GLY A 74 11.53 8.01 5.06
CA GLY A 74 11.93 8.86 6.17
C GLY A 74 12.01 8.03 7.44
N ASN A 75 12.68 8.56 8.48
CA ASN A 75 12.81 7.86 9.76
C ASN A 75 11.45 7.54 10.39
N HIS A 76 10.49 8.44 10.27
CA HIS A 76 9.13 8.22 10.75
C HIS A 76 8.48 6.99 10.15
N ILE A 77 8.60 6.83 8.83
CA ILE A 77 7.95 5.74 8.12
C ILE A 77 8.55 4.40 8.53
N LYS A 78 9.86 4.34 8.73
CA LYS A 78 10.54 3.11 9.16
C LYS A 78 10.07 2.63 10.52
N ILE A 79 9.60 3.54 11.36
CA ILE A 79 9.11 3.23 12.71
C ILE A 79 7.60 3.06 12.68
N ASP A 80 6.89 3.99 12.04
CA ASP A 80 5.43 4.05 12.08
C ASP A 80 4.76 2.84 11.43
N ILE A 81 5.28 2.36 10.31
CA ILE A 81 4.68 1.21 9.64
C ILE A 81 4.76 -0.05 10.49
N PRO A 82 5.95 -0.46 10.99
CA PRO A 82 6.02 -1.64 11.86
C PRO A 82 5.15 -1.53 13.11
N GLU A 83 5.10 -0.36 13.74
CA GLU A 83 4.27 -0.14 14.93
C GLU A 83 2.79 -0.31 14.61
N LYS A 84 2.34 0.30 13.50
CA LYS A 84 0.94 0.18 13.08
C LYS A 84 0.58 -1.27 12.77
N LEU A 85 1.47 -2.00 12.10
CA LEU A 85 1.22 -3.39 11.77
C LEU A 85 1.23 -4.28 13.01
N GLU A 86 2.02 -3.96 14.01
CA GLU A 86 1.97 -4.66 15.30
C GLU A 86 0.60 -4.51 15.95
N GLU A 87 0.04 -3.31 15.94
CA GLU A 87 -1.32 -3.07 16.42
C GLU A 87 -2.35 -3.91 15.64
N MET A 88 -2.21 -3.94 14.32
CA MET A 88 -3.14 -4.67 13.47
C MET A 88 -3.04 -6.18 13.70
N THR A 89 -1.84 -6.70 13.93
CA THR A 89 -1.63 -8.11 14.25
C THR A 89 -2.37 -8.51 15.52
N LYS A 90 -2.41 -7.63 16.51
CA LYS A 90 -3.13 -7.89 17.76
C LYS A 90 -4.64 -7.89 17.56
N LEU A 91 -5.15 -7.02 16.70
CA LEU A 91 -6.58 -6.92 16.39
C LEU A 91 -7.06 -8.02 15.44
N TYR A 92 -6.20 -8.44 14.53
CA TYR A 92 -6.55 -9.44 13.52
C TYR A 92 -5.53 -10.58 13.52
N PRO A 93 -5.50 -11.40 14.57
CA PRO A 93 -4.46 -12.42 14.74
C PRO A 93 -4.47 -13.53 13.71
N LYS A 94 -5.58 -13.70 12.98
CA LYS A 94 -5.68 -14.72 11.93
C LYS A 94 -5.12 -14.26 10.58
N VAL A 95 -4.79 -12.98 10.44
CA VAL A 95 -4.23 -12.43 9.22
C VAL A 95 -2.71 -12.51 9.29
N THR A 96 -2.12 -13.23 8.33
CA THR A 96 -0.67 -13.26 8.16
C THR A 96 -0.26 -12.08 7.30
N ILE A 97 0.64 -11.26 7.80
CA ILE A 97 1.10 -10.04 7.11
C ILE A 97 2.47 -10.27 6.50
N ARG A 98 2.60 -9.94 5.22
CA ARG A 98 3.88 -9.89 4.53
C ARG A 98 4.16 -8.44 4.13
N LEU A 99 5.05 -7.78 4.84
CA LEU A 99 5.45 -6.42 4.53
C LEU A 99 6.60 -6.43 3.54
N LEU A 100 6.38 -5.88 2.37
CA LEU A 100 7.44 -5.72 1.37
C LEU A 100 8.23 -4.44 1.65
N GLU A 101 9.41 -4.34 1.06
CA GLU A 101 10.16 -3.10 1.09
C GLU A 101 9.46 -2.07 0.20
N ASN A 102 9.64 -0.79 0.51
CA ASN A 102 9.11 0.27 -0.35
C ASN A 102 9.77 0.20 -1.74
N ILE A 103 9.20 0.92 -2.69
CA ILE A 103 9.68 0.89 -4.08
C ILE A 103 11.17 1.23 -4.19
N GLY A 104 11.61 2.27 -3.47
CA GLY A 104 13.02 2.65 -3.47
C GLY A 104 13.55 2.91 -4.87
N PHE A 105 14.76 2.44 -5.15
CA PHE A 105 15.33 2.49 -6.49
C PHE A 105 14.84 1.32 -7.33
N ASP A 106 14.35 1.62 -8.51
CA ASP A 106 14.00 0.61 -9.52
C ASP A 106 14.35 1.18 -10.89
N LYS A 107 15.00 0.36 -11.72
CA LYS A 107 15.41 0.78 -13.05
C LYS A 107 14.21 1.22 -13.92
N LYS A 108 13.06 0.63 -13.71
CA LYS A 108 11.85 1.02 -14.44
C LYS A 108 11.43 2.44 -14.11
N MET A 109 11.62 2.88 -12.86
CA MET A 109 11.37 4.26 -12.48
C MET A 109 12.39 5.20 -13.10
N ALA A 110 13.65 4.79 -13.13
CA ALA A 110 14.70 5.56 -13.81
C ALA A 110 14.40 5.69 -15.30
N ASP A 111 13.96 4.61 -15.93
CA ASP A 111 13.59 4.62 -17.35
C ASP A 111 12.41 5.58 -17.62
N LEU A 112 11.45 5.63 -16.71
CA LEU A 112 10.34 6.57 -16.82
C LEU A 112 10.84 8.03 -16.76
N ILE A 113 11.76 8.32 -15.85
CA ILE A 113 12.36 9.67 -15.75
C ILE A 113 13.08 10.03 -17.04
N ILE A 114 13.88 9.11 -17.57
CA ILE A 114 14.62 9.32 -18.82
C ILE A 114 13.65 9.62 -19.96
N GLU A 115 12.58 8.88 -20.05
CA GLU A 115 11.55 9.09 -21.07
C GLU A 115 10.91 10.47 -20.95
N ARG A 116 10.58 10.89 -19.72
CA ARG A 116 9.90 12.17 -19.48
C ARG A 116 10.78 13.38 -19.79
N VAL A 117 12.08 13.26 -19.59
CA VAL A 117 13.02 14.38 -19.82
C VAL A 117 13.65 14.36 -21.21
N ALA A 118 13.35 13.36 -22.02
CA ALA A 118 13.91 13.27 -23.38
C ALA A 118 13.46 14.45 -24.23
N ILE A 119 14.42 15.00 -25.02
CA ILE A 119 14.17 16.14 -25.89
C ILE A 119 14.00 15.67 -27.33
#